data_7fbdfe1101eb8fe10d58f02e199057d3
#
_entry.id   7fbdfe1101eb8fe10d58f02e199057d3
#
_cell.length_a   1.000
_cell.length_b   1.000
_cell.length_c   1.000
_cell.angle_alpha   90.00
_cell.angle_beta   90.00
_cell.angle_gamma   90.00
#
_symmetry.space_group_name_H-M   'P 1'
#
loop_
_entity.id
_entity.type
_entity.pdbx_description
1 polymer ?
#
loop_
_entity_poly.entity_id
_entity_poly.type
_entity_poly.pdbx_seq_one_letter_code
_entity_poly.pdbx_strand_id
1 'polypeptide(L)'
;MMKQIDQQFFSLLRTGLWGTEPEVSLFAGETDWETVFLMAKEQTVVPMVADGVESLLSRTDIEIPREVRKRFASGLLKTEQRNRRMDRLSTYLFQKAEAEGIPCVILKGQGVARCYPVPLRRQSGDVDVVVLPEDFERICALFAPVAKAIEQQGDGTLHRAMYFGDLQVEFHGSIESELTRRTDCRLEVLHRELFAEGGIRILEEGDFRIPVPSVRFDTQYLLSHLYKHFFQEGVGLRQVCDWMMFVHAHAAELDADVLAEDLRKIGLENAWTLFSAFCVRYLGAPRFPLCGEVKEPVLGKVWQLMSIHGNFGKKTFHGWAEGVYFVKKITSLFRAVPQVAEKIGVAPGDSLRFFLYYFRRAFVKLKKGV
;
A
#
# COMPACT_ATOMS: atom_id res chain seq x y z
N MET A 1 10.14 -7.40 24.02
CA MET A 1 9.91 -5.97 24.23
C MET A 1 10.31 -5.21 22.98
N MET A 2 9.55 -4.19 22.58
CA MET A 2 9.90 -3.26 21.49
C MET A 2 11.13 -2.45 21.91
N LYS A 3 12.06 -2.23 20.96
CA LYS A 3 13.25 -1.40 21.22
C LYS A 3 12.83 0.06 21.46
N GLN A 4 13.62 0.83 22.21
CA GLN A 4 13.34 2.25 22.47
C GLN A 4 13.21 3.04 21.16
N ILE A 5 14.08 2.81 20.20
CA ILE A 5 14.05 3.48 18.89
C ILE A 5 12.75 3.22 18.12
N ASP A 6 12.18 2.00 18.21
CA ASP A 6 10.89 1.69 17.59
C ASP A 6 9.75 2.46 18.28
N GLN A 7 9.80 2.61 19.62
CA GLN A 7 8.81 3.38 20.39
C GLN A 7 8.87 4.86 20.03
N GLN A 8 10.06 5.43 19.91
CA GLN A 8 10.29 6.81 19.46
C GLN A 8 9.73 7.01 18.07
N PHE A 9 10.08 6.12 17.14
CA PHE A 9 9.59 6.16 15.75
C PHE A 9 8.06 6.09 15.66
N PHE A 10 7.43 5.13 16.34
CA PHE A 10 5.97 5.01 16.34
C PHE A 10 5.28 6.19 17.03
N SER A 11 5.87 6.77 18.06
CA SER A 11 5.35 7.98 18.71
C SER A 11 5.25 9.14 17.72
N LEU A 12 6.33 9.41 16.96
CA LEU A 12 6.36 10.44 15.94
C LEU A 12 5.38 10.16 14.79
N LEU A 13 5.31 8.91 14.34
CA LEU A 13 4.39 8.51 13.27
C LEU A 13 2.93 8.71 13.69
N ARG A 14 2.55 8.37 14.93
CA ARG A 14 1.21 8.61 15.48
C ARG A 14 0.84 10.08 15.47
N THR A 15 1.79 10.96 15.77
CA THR A 15 1.57 12.41 15.69
C THR A 15 1.13 12.83 14.28
N GLY A 16 1.82 12.39 13.25
CA GLY A 16 1.45 12.73 11.87
C GLY A 16 0.18 12.05 11.36
N LEU A 17 -0.21 10.90 11.94
CA LEU A 17 -1.44 10.19 11.57
C LEU A 17 -2.67 10.77 12.26
N TRP A 18 -2.55 11.20 13.52
CA TRP A 18 -3.70 11.54 14.37
C TRP A 18 -3.69 12.98 14.88
N GLY A 19 -2.63 13.76 14.64
CA GLY A 19 -2.47 15.10 15.19
C GLY A 19 -2.27 15.13 16.71
N THR A 20 -1.89 14.01 17.31
CA THR A 20 -1.63 13.89 18.75
C THR A 20 -0.20 14.34 19.07
N GLU A 21 0.03 14.82 20.30
CA GLU A 21 1.39 15.11 20.77
C GLU A 21 2.21 13.81 20.86
N PRO A 22 3.51 13.85 20.51
CA PRO A 22 4.39 12.70 20.71
C PRO A 22 4.60 12.44 22.22
N GLU A 23 4.90 11.20 22.56
CA GLU A 23 5.22 10.81 23.94
C GLU A 23 6.61 11.33 24.32
N VAL A 24 6.67 12.54 24.85
CA VAL A 24 7.90 13.32 25.11
C VAL A 24 8.88 12.55 25.99
N SER A 25 8.41 11.76 26.98
CA SER A 25 9.23 10.95 27.87
C SER A 25 10.17 9.99 27.14
N LEU A 26 9.79 9.54 25.94
CA LEU A 26 10.63 8.67 25.11
C LEU A 26 11.89 9.38 24.58
N PHE A 27 11.89 10.71 24.55
CA PHE A 27 12.95 11.56 23.99
C PHE A 27 13.80 12.28 25.07
N ALA A 28 13.58 11.97 26.35
CA ALA A 28 14.31 12.57 27.47
C ALA A 28 15.80 12.16 27.53
N GLY A 29 16.20 11.14 26.77
CA GLY A 29 17.58 10.70 26.61
C GLY A 29 18.10 10.88 25.19
N GLU A 30 19.24 10.28 24.91
CA GLU A 30 19.81 10.28 23.56
C GLU A 30 18.88 9.57 22.58
N THR A 31 18.60 10.23 21.45
CA THR A 31 17.80 9.67 20.34
C THR A 31 18.68 9.57 19.10
N ASP A 32 18.76 8.37 18.53
CA ASP A 32 19.39 8.18 17.21
C ASP A 32 18.47 8.66 16.09
N TRP A 33 18.47 9.98 15.88
CA TRP A 33 17.67 10.65 14.87
C TRP A 33 17.97 10.20 13.44
N GLU A 34 19.20 9.77 13.19
CA GLU A 34 19.59 9.24 11.87
C GLU A 34 18.84 7.91 11.59
N THR A 35 18.83 7.01 12.58
CA THR A 35 18.06 5.76 12.48
C THR A 35 16.57 6.05 12.36
N VAL A 36 15.99 6.99 13.10
CA VAL A 36 14.58 7.39 12.95
C VAL A 36 14.27 7.83 11.52
N PHE A 37 15.13 8.68 10.93
CA PHE A 37 14.95 9.13 9.54
C PHE A 37 15.06 7.96 8.54
N LEU A 38 16.02 7.07 8.72
CA LEU A 38 16.19 5.90 7.85
C LEU A 38 14.97 4.96 7.94
N MET A 39 14.45 4.71 9.13
CA MET A 39 13.21 3.94 9.31
C MET A 39 12.03 4.60 8.57
N ALA A 40 11.85 5.91 8.72
CA ALA A 40 10.78 6.64 8.03
C ALA A 40 10.90 6.54 6.50
N LYS A 41 12.12 6.60 5.97
CA LYS A 41 12.42 6.46 4.55
C LYS A 41 12.13 5.05 4.03
N GLU A 42 12.58 4.02 4.75
CA GLU A 42 12.39 2.62 4.38
C GLU A 42 10.92 2.18 4.45
N GLN A 43 10.19 2.74 5.40
CA GLN A 43 8.75 2.49 5.57
C GLN A 43 7.87 3.43 4.71
N THR A 44 8.48 4.35 3.95
CA THR A 44 7.78 5.33 3.08
C THR A 44 6.73 6.17 3.84
N VAL A 45 7.13 6.67 5.02
CA VAL A 45 6.29 7.50 5.90
C VAL A 45 6.99 8.78 6.36
N VAL A 46 8.00 9.24 5.59
CA VAL A 46 8.81 10.41 5.94
C VAL A 46 7.97 11.64 6.29
N PRO A 47 6.92 12.06 5.53
CA PRO A 47 6.19 13.26 5.85
C PRO A 47 5.41 13.15 7.16
N MET A 48 4.80 11.99 7.47
CA MET A 48 4.06 11.79 8.71
C MET A 48 4.98 11.81 9.93
N VAL A 49 6.18 11.19 9.81
CA VAL A 49 7.19 11.26 10.89
C VAL A 49 7.75 12.69 11.03
N ALA A 50 7.85 13.44 9.91
CA ALA A 50 8.28 14.85 9.94
C ALA A 50 7.33 15.73 10.76
N ASP A 51 6.02 15.48 10.71
CA ASP A 51 5.03 16.19 11.53
C ASP A 51 5.28 15.97 13.03
N GLY A 52 5.60 14.72 13.41
CA GLY A 52 6.01 14.40 14.79
C GLY A 52 7.32 15.06 15.20
N VAL A 53 8.30 15.12 14.29
CA VAL A 53 9.56 15.83 14.53
C VAL A 53 9.32 17.34 14.68
N GLU A 54 8.46 17.91 13.85
CA GLU A 54 8.12 19.34 13.90
C GLU A 54 7.49 19.72 15.24
N SER A 55 6.60 18.90 15.79
CA SER A 55 5.97 19.17 17.09
C SER A 55 6.97 19.19 18.26
N LEU A 56 8.12 18.52 18.13
CA LEU A 56 9.19 18.56 19.14
C LEU A 56 10.11 19.77 19.02
N LEU A 57 10.08 20.55 17.93
CA LEU A 57 11.02 21.67 17.72
C LEU A 57 10.83 22.83 18.71
N SER A 58 9.67 22.97 19.32
CA SER A 58 9.42 23.97 20.38
C SER A 58 10.04 23.57 21.72
N ARG A 59 10.51 22.34 21.88
CA ARG A 59 11.10 21.81 23.10
C ARG A 59 12.59 22.12 23.17
N THR A 60 13.01 22.78 24.26
CA THR A 60 14.43 23.13 24.48
C THR A 60 15.24 22.00 25.12
N ASP A 61 14.54 21.01 25.68
CA ASP A 61 15.10 19.81 26.33
C ASP A 61 15.36 18.64 25.36
N ILE A 62 14.98 18.79 24.08
CA ILE A 62 15.19 17.78 23.04
C ILE A 62 16.03 18.36 21.89
N GLU A 63 17.24 17.85 21.75
CA GLU A 63 18.13 18.28 20.65
C GLU A 63 17.92 17.42 19.40
N ILE A 64 17.47 18.04 18.32
CA ILE A 64 17.34 17.40 17.01
C ILE A 64 18.39 18.00 16.06
N PRO A 65 19.35 17.21 15.55
CA PRO A 65 20.42 17.70 14.68
C PRO A 65 19.88 18.47 13.46
N ARG A 66 20.49 19.61 13.16
CA ARG A 66 20.03 20.49 12.07
C ARG A 66 19.94 19.78 10.72
N GLU A 67 20.87 18.88 10.43
CA GLU A 67 20.87 18.16 9.14
C GLU A 67 19.73 17.14 9.05
N VAL A 68 19.36 16.49 10.16
CA VAL A 68 18.21 15.61 10.21
C VAL A 68 16.91 16.39 9.98
N ARG A 69 16.75 17.56 10.65
CA ARG A 69 15.60 18.46 10.44
C ARG A 69 15.46 18.87 8.97
N LYS A 70 16.56 19.26 8.31
CA LYS A 70 16.57 19.61 6.89
C LYS A 70 16.13 18.44 6.00
N ARG A 71 16.56 17.22 6.31
CA ARG A 71 16.19 16.02 5.55
C ARG A 71 14.70 15.72 5.67
N PHE A 72 14.12 15.81 6.87
CA PHE A 72 12.67 15.65 7.08
C PHE A 72 11.89 16.72 6.33
N ALA A 73 12.23 18.00 6.49
CA ALA A 73 11.59 19.11 5.77
C ALA A 73 11.68 18.96 4.25
N SER A 74 12.87 18.59 3.73
CA SER A 74 13.05 18.33 2.30
C SER A 74 12.20 17.16 1.80
N GLY A 75 12.12 16.08 2.56
CA GLY A 75 11.30 14.91 2.23
C GLY A 75 9.81 15.25 2.18
N LEU A 76 9.32 16.02 3.16
CA LEU A 76 7.94 16.51 3.22
C LEU A 76 7.62 17.39 2.00
N LEU A 77 8.41 18.42 1.74
CA LEU A 77 8.18 19.34 0.61
C LEU A 77 8.21 18.64 -0.75
N LYS A 78 9.17 17.73 -0.96
CA LYS A 78 9.23 16.92 -2.19
C LYS A 78 8.00 16.04 -2.37
N THR A 79 7.50 15.46 -1.27
CA THR A 79 6.29 14.62 -1.31
C THR A 79 5.07 15.46 -1.66
N GLU A 80 4.88 16.62 -1.02
CA GLU A 80 3.76 17.51 -1.35
C GLU A 80 3.78 17.99 -2.80
N GLN A 81 4.95 18.40 -3.30
CA GLN A 81 5.10 18.82 -4.70
C GLN A 81 4.78 17.68 -5.67
N ARG A 82 5.25 16.46 -5.38
CA ARG A 82 4.95 15.27 -6.19
C ARG A 82 3.45 14.98 -6.17
N ASN A 83 2.80 15.01 -5.01
CA ASN A 83 1.38 14.72 -4.88
C ASN A 83 0.51 15.74 -5.62
N ARG A 84 0.82 17.04 -5.56
CA ARG A 84 0.12 18.06 -6.38
C ARG A 84 0.21 17.76 -7.90
N ARG A 85 1.34 17.20 -8.35
CA ARG A 85 1.51 16.79 -9.76
C ARG A 85 0.71 15.53 -10.06
N MET A 86 0.70 14.57 -9.14
CA MET A 86 -0.10 13.34 -9.28
C MET A 86 -1.60 13.64 -9.26
N ASP A 87 -2.06 14.56 -8.41
CA ASP A 87 -3.47 15.00 -8.39
C ASP A 87 -3.89 15.56 -9.76
N ARG A 88 -3.08 16.48 -10.32
CA ARG A 88 -3.35 17.04 -11.66
C ARG A 88 -3.31 15.97 -12.76
N LEU A 89 -2.34 15.05 -12.69
CA LEU A 89 -2.25 13.96 -13.66
C LEU A 89 -3.47 13.03 -13.56
N SER A 90 -3.87 12.65 -12.35
CA SER A 90 -5.03 11.78 -12.14
C SER A 90 -6.32 12.40 -12.67
N THR A 91 -6.54 13.69 -12.40
CA THR A 91 -7.69 14.44 -12.94
C THR A 91 -7.64 14.51 -14.47
N TYR A 92 -6.47 14.79 -15.06
CA TYR A 92 -6.29 14.80 -16.52
C TYR A 92 -6.59 13.45 -17.15
N LEU A 93 -6.09 12.36 -16.58
CA LEU A 93 -6.34 10.99 -17.07
C LEU A 93 -7.84 10.70 -17.07
N PHE A 94 -8.52 11.01 -15.98
CA PHE A 94 -9.96 10.80 -15.87
C PHE A 94 -10.74 11.61 -16.88
N GLN A 95 -10.50 12.92 -16.97
CA GLN A 95 -11.21 13.80 -17.93
C GLN A 95 -11.04 13.34 -19.38
N LYS A 96 -9.84 12.89 -19.76
CA LYS A 96 -9.58 12.37 -21.10
C LYS A 96 -10.30 11.05 -21.36
N ALA A 97 -10.27 10.11 -20.41
CA ALA A 97 -10.99 8.84 -20.54
C ALA A 97 -12.51 9.06 -20.59
N GLU A 98 -13.06 9.95 -19.75
CA GLU A 98 -14.47 10.33 -19.73
C GLU A 98 -14.93 10.93 -21.08
N ALA A 99 -14.12 11.81 -21.69
CA ALA A 99 -14.41 12.41 -22.98
C ALA A 99 -14.46 11.40 -24.13
N GLU A 100 -13.72 10.30 -24.03
CA GLU A 100 -13.69 9.18 -25.01
C GLU A 100 -14.67 8.05 -24.64
N GLY A 101 -15.49 8.23 -23.59
CA GLY A 101 -16.45 7.24 -23.13
C GLY A 101 -15.78 5.93 -22.68
N ILE A 102 -14.59 6.02 -22.05
CA ILE A 102 -13.88 4.87 -21.48
C ILE A 102 -14.05 4.90 -19.96
N PRO A 103 -14.87 4.02 -19.38
CA PRO A 103 -15.00 3.93 -17.93
C PRO A 103 -13.66 3.52 -17.29
N CYS A 104 -13.20 4.32 -16.34
CA CYS A 104 -11.98 4.01 -15.60
C CYS A 104 -12.11 4.39 -14.13
N VAL A 105 -11.27 3.81 -13.29
CA VAL A 105 -11.24 4.05 -11.84
C VAL A 105 -9.80 4.17 -11.38
N ILE A 106 -9.52 5.12 -10.49
CA ILE A 106 -8.20 5.27 -9.86
C ILE A 106 -8.21 4.51 -8.54
N LEU A 107 -7.38 3.48 -8.47
CA LEU A 107 -7.23 2.67 -7.25
C LEU A 107 -6.19 3.27 -6.30
N LYS A 108 -6.37 3.02 -5.02
CA LYS A 108 -5.35 3.36 -4.00
C LYS A 108 -4.95 4.86 -4.05
N GLY A 109 -3.66 5.11 -4.04
CA GLY A 109 -2.97 6.37 -4.35
C GLY A 109 -3.68 7.62 -3.86
N GLN A 110 -4.09 8.44 -4.81
CA GLN A 110 -4.66 9.76 -4.58
C GLN A 110 -6.07 9.70 -3.95
N GLY A 111 -6.83 8.62 -4.22
CA GLY A 111 -8.13 8.38 -3.56
C GLY A 111 -7.97 8.16 -2.07
N VAL A 112 -7.11 7.23 -1.67
CA VAL A 112 -6.83 6.93 -0.25
C VAL A 112 -6.15 8.09 0.46
N ALA A 113 -5.36 8.90 -0.24
CA ALA A 113 -4.73 10.08 0.34
C ALA A 113 -5.77 11.03 0.99
N ARG A 114 -7.00 11.08 0.47
CA ARG A 114 -8.10 11.93 1.02
C ARG A 114 -8.59 11.45 2.40
N CYS A 115 -8.20 10.25 2.82
CA CYS A 115 -8.47 9.75 4.17
C CYS A 115 -7.43 10.21 5.22
N TYR A 116 -6.34 10.88 4.80
CA TYR A 116 -5.33 11.40 5.71
C TYR A 116 -5.63 12.84 6.14
N PRO A 117 -5.20 13.27 7.35
CA PRO A 117 -5.39 14.65 7.82
C PRO A 117 -4.84 15.68 6.85
N VAL A 118 -3.69 15.40 6.23
CA VAL A 118 -3.09 16.23 5.18
C VAL A 118 -2.81 15.34 3.95
N PRO A 119 -3.73 15.29 2.97
CA PRO A 119 -3.64 14.38 1.81
C PRO A 119 -2.32 14.45 1.06
N LEU A 120 -1.75 15.64 0.91
CA LEU A 120 -0.49 15.86 0.21
C LEU A 120 0.74 15.27 0.91
N ARG A 121 0.63 14.90 2.20
CA ARG A 121 1.71 14.30 2.99
C ARG A 121 1.74 12.77 2.92
N ARG A 122 0.72 12.13 2.35
CA ARG A 122 0.80 10.69 2.06
C ARG A 122 1.82 10.45 0.94
N GLN A 123 2.86 9.67 1.22
CA GLN A 123 3.92 9.40 0.24
C GLN A 123 3.42 8.45 -0.86
N SER A 124 3.21 8.99 -2.08
CA SER A 124 2.69 8.24 -3.23
C SER A 124 3.80 7.65 -4.10
N GLY A 125 3.53 6.51 -4.73
CA GLY A 125 4.41 5.86 -5.70
C GLY A 125 4.00 6.16 -7.14
N ASP A 126 2.97 5.52 -7.60
CA ASP A 126 2.39 5.46 -8.93
C ASP A 126 0.91 5.84 -8.91
N VAL A 127 0.31 5.95 -10.09
CA VAL A 127 -1.13 6.08 -10.27
C VAL A 127 -1.63 4.79 -10.92
N ASP A 128 -2.50 4.06 -10.23
CA ASP A 128 -3.14 2.85 -10.76
C ASP A 128 -4.48 3.21 -11.38
N VAL A 129 -4.64 2.96 -12.68
CA VAL A 129 -5.88 3.15 -13.43
C VAL A 129 -6.43 1.79 -13.83
N VAL A 130 -7.65 1.48 -13.40
CA VAL A 130 -8.33 0.23 -13.72
C VAL A 130 -9.45 0.49 -14.71
N VAL A 131 -9.57 -0.39 -15.69
CA VAL A 131 -10.64 -0.44 -16.68
C VAL A 131 -11.15 -1.87 -16.82
N LEU A 132 -12.29 -2.07 -17.46
CA LEU A 132 -12.72 -3.40 -17.89
C LEU A 132 -11.72 -4.01 -18.89
N PRO A 133 -11.58 -5.35 -18.95
CA PRO A 133 -10.67 -6.01 -19.88
C PRO A 133 -10.83 -5.58 -21.34
N GLU A 134 -12.07 -5.38 -21.79
CA GLU A 134 -12.43 -4.94 -23.14
C GLU A 134 -12.00 -3.50 -23.45
N ASP A 135 -11.86 -2.65 -22.45
CA ASP A 135 -11.41 -1.26 -22.61
C ASP A 135 -9.90 -1.07 -22.44
N PHE A 136 -9.17 -2.13 -22.08
CA PHE A 136 -7.74 -2.03 -21.77
C PHE A 136 -6.89 -1.51 -22.92
N GLU A 137 -7.05 -2.04 -24.13
CA GLU A 137 -6.29 -1.56 -25.29
C GLU A 137 -6.75 -0.16 -25.73
N ARG A 138 -8.04 0.19 -25.56
CA ARG A 138 -8.55 1.53 -25.87
C ARG A 138 -7.91 2.60 -24.98
N ILE A 139 -7.87 2.38 -23.66
CA ILE A 139 -7.27 3.34 -22.74
C ILE A 139 -5.76 3.44 -22.95
N CYS A 140 -5.09 2.33 -23.22
CA CYS A 140 -3.67 2.33 -23.55
C CYS A 140 -3.36 3.10 -24.83
N ALA A 141 -4.16 2.91 -25.89
CA ALA A 141 -4.01 3.64 -27.15
C ALA A 141 -4.28 5.14 -26.98
N LEU A 142 -5.23 5.53 -26.10
CA LEU A 142 -5.54 6.92 -25.81
C LEU A 142 -4.34 7.68 -25.23
N PHE A 143 -3.60 7.04 -24.31
CA PHE A 143 -2.51 7.69 -23.59
C PHE A 143 -1.12 7.44 -24.15
N ALA A 144 -0.92 6.46 -25.03
CA ALA A 144 0.37 6.16 -25.64
C ALA A 144 1.02 7.37 -26.35
N PRO A 145 0.28 8.23 -27.13
CA PRO A 145 0.88 9.36 -27.82
C PRO A 145 1.44 10.46 -26.92
N VAL A 146 0.96 10.56 -25.66
CA VAL A 146 1.36 11.58 -24.69
C VAL A 146 2.29 11.04 -23.59
N ALA A 147 2.51 9.72 -23.57
CA ALA A 147 3.45 9.09 -22.66
C ALA A 147 4.90 9.33 -23.14
N LYS A 148 5.79 9.67 -22.20
CA LYS A 148 7.23 9.81 -22.47
C LYS A 148 7.91 8.47 -22.76
N ALA A 149 7.45 7.42 -22.09
CA ALA A 149 7.92 6.05 -22.23
C ALA A 149 6.81 5.06 -21.87
N ILE A 150 6.86 3.89 -22.46
CA ILE A 150 5.93 2.78 -22.22
C ILE A 150 6.78 1.54 -21.95
N GLU A 151 6.53 0.86 -20.85
CA GLU A 151 7.19 -0.42 -20.57
C GLU A 151 6.61 -1.52 -21.49
N GLN A 152 7.51 -2.23 -22.17
CA GLN A 152 7.12 -3.42 -22.91
C GLN A 152 6.83 -4.56 -21.93
N GLN A 153 5.62 -5.07 -22.00
CA GLN A 153 5.22 -6.26 -21.23
C GLN A 153 4.95 -7.42 -22.18
N GLY A 154 5.00 -8.65 -21.62
CA GLY A 154 4.75 -9.86 -22.42
C GLY A 154 3.33 -9.86 -23.01
N ASP A 155 3.20 -10.48 -24.19
CA ASP A 155 1.92 -10.63 -24.88
C ASP A 155 0.85 -11.26 -23.96
N GLY A 156 -0.37 -10.71 -24.00
CA GLY A 156 -1.53 -11.23 -23.26
C GLY A 156 -1.64 -10.76 -21.81
N THR A 157 -0.80 -9.83 -21.34
CA THR A 157 -0.98 -9.20 -20.03
C THR A 157 -1.91 -7.99 -20.12
N LEU A 158 -2.92 -7.93 -19.23
CA LEU A 158 -3.80 -6.77 -19.08
C LEU A 158 -3.22 -5.76 -18.05
N HIS A 159 -1.93 -5.47 -18.20
CA HIS A 159 -1.20 -4.51 -17.36
C HIS A 159 -0.17 -3.78 -18.22
N ARG A 160 -0.11 -2.45 -18.12
CA ARG A 160 0.85 -1.62 -18.88
C ARG A 160 1.27 -0.39 -18.08
N ALA A 161 2.56 -0.24 -17.86
CA ALA A 161 3.13 0.95 -17.24
C ALA A 161 3.52 1.99 -18.29
N MET A 162 3.12 3.23 -18.04
CA MET A 162 3.45 4.40 -18.86
C MET A 162 4.00 5.52 -17.98
N TYR A 163 4.94 6.31 -18.53
CA TYR A 163 5.58 7.41 -17.82
C TYR A 163 5.14 8.76 -18.36
N PHE A 164 4.64 9.63 -17.49
CA PHE A 164 4.27 11.01 -17.77
C PHE A 164 5.28 11.94 -17.06
N GLY A 165 6.35 12.27 -17.76
CA GLY A 165 7.52 12.88 -17.14
C GLY A 165 8.27 11.88 -16.25
N ASP A 166 8.29 12.15 -14.94
CA ASP A 166 8.84 11.27 -13.89
C ASP A 166 7.73 10.54 -13.08
N LEU A 167 6.48 10.69 -13.48
CA LEU A 167 5.34 10.02 -12.85
C LEU A 167 4.98 8.76 -13.63
N GLN A 168 4.85 7.65 -12.91
CA GLN A 168 4.41 6.37 -13.44
C GLN A 168 2.90 6.24 -13.31
N VAL A 169 2.26 5.75 -14.37
CA VAL A 169 0.85 5.34 -14.39
C VAL A 169 0.80 3.88 -14.82
N GLU A 170 0.09 3.08 -14.06
CA GLU A 170 -0.14 1.67 -14.38
C GLU A 170 -1.59 1.47 -14.78
N PHE A 171 -1.80 1.04 -16.03
CA PHE A 171 -3.11 0.67 -16.55
C PHE A 171 -3.35 -0.82 -16.33
N HIS A 172 -4.51 -1.15 -15.76
CA HIS A 172 -4.90 -2.51 -15.41
C HIS A 172 -6.25 -2.86 -16.01
N GLY A 173 -6.31 -3.89 -16.85
CA GLY A 173 -7.55 -4.50 -17.32
C GLY A 173 -7.95 -5.74 -16.49
N SER A 174 -7.17 -6.07 -15.44
CA SER A 174 -7.48 -7.15 -14.50
C SER A 174 -6.93 -6.83 -13.11
N ILE A 175 -7.55 -7.40 -12.08
CA ILE A 175 -7.15 -7.25 -10.68
C ILE A 175 -6.90 -8.65 -10.11
N GLU A 176 -5.65 -8.91 -9.71
CA GLU A 176 -5.25 -10.17 -9.09
C GLU A 176 -4.35 -9.93 -7.87
N SER A 177 -4.50 -10.75 -6.85
CA SER A 177 -3.63 -10.72 -5.66
C SER A 177 -2.53 -11.77 -5.67
N GLU A 178 -2.76 -12.87 -6.36
CA GLU A 178 -1.92 -14.07 -6.32
C GLU A 178 -1.72 -14.65 -4.90
N LEU A 179 -2.63 -14.35 -3.97
CA LEU A 179 -2.62 -14.85 -2.59
C LEU A 179 -3.19 -16.26 -2.50
N THR A 180 -4.44 -16.41 -2.96
CA THR A 180 -5.13 -17.69 -3.04
C THR A 180 -6.10 -17.68 -4.20
N ARG A 181 -6.52 -18.87 -4.70
CA ARG A 181 -7.57 -18.95 -5.72
C ARG A 181 -8.87 -18.28 -5.27
N ARG A 182 -9.24 -18.43 -3.98
CA ARG A 182 -10.44 -17.82 -3.39
C ARG A 182 -10.39 -16.30 -3.48
N THR A 183 -9.25 -15.72 -3.11
CA THR A 183 -9.03 -14.27 -3.17
C THR A 183 -9.11 -13.76 -4.60
N ASP A 184 -8.43 -14.41 -5.55
CA ASP A 184 -8.42 -13.97 -6.95
C ASP A 184 -9.79 -14.11 -7.61
N CYS A 185 -10.53 -15.21 -7.36
CA CYS A 185 -11.91 -15.34 -7.84
C CYS A 185 -12.83 -14.24 -7.28
N ARG A 186 -12.66 -13.86 -6.01
CA ARG A 186 -13.46 -12.75 -5.43
C ARG A 186 -13.06 -11.40 -6.02
N LEU A 187 -11.76 -11.15 -6.24
CA LEU A 187 -11.28 -9.92 -6.89
C LEU A 187 -11.79 -9.80 -8.33
N GLU A 188 -11.88 -10.90 -9.06
CA GLU A 188 -12.49 -10.90 -10.40
C GLU A 188 -13.98 -10.50 -10.36
N VAL A 189 -14.72 -11.00 -9.38
CA VAL A 189 -16.12 -10.58 -9.17
C VAL A 189 -16.20 -9.09 -8.79
N LEU A 190 -15.37 -8.66 -7.84
CA LEU A 190 -15.29 -7.26 -7.42
C LEU A 190 -14.91 -6.32 -8.58
N HIS A 191 -14.03 -6.76 -9.50
CA HIS A 191 -13.65 -5.97 -10.67
C HIS A 191 -14.85 -5.72 -11.60
N ARG A 192 -15.73 -6.70 -11.78
CA ARG A 192 -16.96 -6.52 -12.57
C ARG A 192 -17.98 -5.66 -11.80
N GLU A 193 -18.15 -5.91 -10.48
CA GLU A 193 -19.03 -5.11 -9.61
C GLU A 193 -18.59 -3.64 -9.55
N LEU A 194 -17.29 -3.34 -9.72
CA LEU A 194 -16.74 -1.99 -9.72
C LEU A 194 -17.37 -1.09 -10.82
N PHE A 195 -17.61 -1.64 -11.99
CA PHE A 195 -18.21 -0.90 -13.13
C PHE A 195 -19.73 -1.04 -13.22
N ALA A 196 -20.36 -1.71 -12.25
CA ALA A 196 -21.81 -1.73 -12.11
C ALA A 196 -22.30 -0.46 -11.38
N GLU A 197 -23.62 -0.26 -11.35
CA GLU A 197 -24.27 0.86 -10.65
C GLU A 197 -23.85 0.90 -9.17
N GLY A 198 -23.41 2.06 -8.71
CA GLY A 198 -22.92 2.26 -7.33
C GLY A 198 -21.51 1.74 -7.03
N GLY A 199 -20.82 1.15 -8.02
CA GLY A 199 -19.45 0.65 -7.84
C GLY A 199 -18.39 1.76 -7.80
N ILE A 200 -18.66 2.91 -8.40
CA ILE A 200 -17.76 4.07 -8.52
C ILE A 200 -18.30 5.26 -7.73
N ARG A 201 -17.42 5.92 -7.00
CA ARG A 201 -17.65 7.23 -6.36
C ARG A 201 -16.77 8.28 -7.08
N ILE A 202 -17.25 9.50 -7.18
CA ILE A 202 -16.42 10.63 -7.64
C ILE A 202 -15.94 11.40 -6.43
N LEU A 203 -14.63 11.55 -6.29
CA LEU A 203 -14.02 12.48 -5.34
C LEU A 203 -13.78 13.80 -6.07
N GLU A 204 -14.30 14.88 -5.50
CA GLU A 204 -14.22 16.23 -6.09
C GLU A 204 -13.85 17.25 -5.01
N GLU A 205 -12.78 18.01 -5.26
CA GLU A 205 -12.22 19.01 -4.34
C GLU A 205 -11.55 20.13 -5.17
N GLY A 206 -12.25 21.23 -5.43
CA GLY A 206 -11.77 22.26 -6.34
C GLY A 206 -11.52 21.70 -7.75
N ASP A 207 -10.30 21.84 -8.24
CA ASP A 207 -9.91 21.32 -9.58
C ASP A 207 -9.58 19.81 -9.58
N PHE A 208 -9.53 19.19 -8.40
CA PHE A 208 -9.28 17.75 -8.28
C PHE A 208 -10.58 16.99 -8.45
N ARG A 209 -10.62 16.09 -9.46
CA ARG A 209 -11.80 15.25 -9.71
C ARG A 209 -11.34 13.90 -10.25
N ILE A 210 -11.61 12.83 -9.49
CA ILE A 210 -11.25 11.46 -9.87
C ILE A 210 -12.33 10.43 -9.52
N PRO A 211 -12.52 9.39 -10.33
CA PRO A 211 -13.33 8.22 -9.98
C PRO A 211 -12.54 7.29 -9.06
N VAL A 212 -13.15 6.86 -7.97
CA VAL A 212 -12.59 5.90 -7.02
C VAL A 212 -13.60 4.79 -6.76
N PRO A 213 -13.17 3.62 -6.28
CA PRO A 213 -14.08 2.52 -5.96
C PRO A 213 -15.08 2.87 -4.86
N SER A 214 -16.15 2.08 -4.77
CA SER A 214 -17.02 2.08 -3.61
C SER A 214 -16.25 1.70 -2.34
N VAL A 215 -16.74 2.13 -1.17
CA VAL A 215 -16.13 1.80 0.12
C VAL A 215 -16.02 0.29 0.32
N ARG A 216 -17.06 -0.45 -0.07
CA ARG A 216 -17.07 -1.92 0.03
C ARG A 216 -15.99 -2.59 -0.81
N PHE A 217 -15.73 -2.08 -2.03
CA PHE A 217 -14.64 -2.56 -2.88
C PHE A 217 -13.28 -2.28 -2.24
N ASP A 218 -13.00 -1.00 -1.92
CA ASP A 218 -11.70 -0.59 -1.38
C ASP A 218 -11.36 -1.27 -0.05
N THR A 219 -12.36 -1.53 0.80
CA THR A 219 -12.15 -2.27 2.07
C THR A 219 -11.55 -3.65 1.82
N GLN A 220 -12.04 -4.39 0.82
CA GLN A 220 -11.52 -5.72 0.46
C GLN A 220 -10.22 -5.63 -0.34
N TYR A 221 -10.15 -4.71 -1.30
CA TYR A 221 -9.03 -4.58 -2.21
C TYR A 221 -7.76 -4.10 -1.52
N LEU A 222 -7.84 -3.04 -0.70
CA LEU A 222 -6.67 -2.51 0.03
C LEU A 222 -6.09 -3.54 0.98
N LEU A 223 -6.95 -4.32 1.67
CA LEU A 223 -6.48 -5.41 2.54
C LEU A 223 -5.81 -6.53 1.74
N SER A 224 -6.40 -6.93 0.60
CA SER A 224 -5.82 -7.96 -0.26
C SER A 224 -4.46 -7.53 -0.81
N HIS A 225 -4.34 -6.27 -1.22
CA HIS A 225 -3.11 -5.67 -1.72
C HIS A 225 -2.02 -5.58 -0.64
N LEU A 226 -2.39 -5.12 0.56
CA LEU A 226 -1.51 -5.11 1.73
C LEU A 226 -0.99 -6.53 2.04
N TYR A 227 -1.89 -7.52 2.07
CA TYR A 227 -1.54 -8.89 2.42
C TYR A 227 -0.73 -9.59 1.32
N LYS A 228 -0.98 -9.27 0.04
CA LYS A 228 -0.15 -9.70 -1.09
C LYS A 228 1.31 -9.31 -0.86
N HIS A 229 1.56 -8.02 -0.63
CA HIS A 229 2.93 -7.54 -0.41
C HIS A 229 3.55 -8.12 0.86
N PHE A 230 2.76 -8.30 1.93
CA PHE A 230 3.25 -8.95 3.14
C PHE A 230 3.80 -10.36 2.85
N PHE A 231 3.17 -11.13 1.96
CA PHE A 231 3.64 -12.48 1.62
C PHE A 231 4.72 -12.50 0.54
N GLN A 232 4.64 -11.64 -0.48
CA GLN A 232 5.47 -11.77 -1.68
C GLN A 232 6.79 -11.01 -1.60
N GLU A 233 6.73 -9.71 -1.35
CA GLU A 233 7.90 -8.83 -1.55
C GLU A 233 8.37 -8.18 -0.26
N GLY A 234 7.48 -7.97 0.68
CA GLY A 234 7.64 -7.16 1.85
C GLY A 234 6.73 -5.94 1.81
N VAL A 235 6.15 -5.62 2.95
CA VAL A 235 5.20 -4.52 3.13
C VAL A 235 5.82 -3.45 3.99
N GLY A 236 5.61 -2.17 3.62
CA GLY A 236 5.98 -1.02 4.44
C GLY A 236 4.78 -0.49 5.23
N LEU A 237 5.06 0.34 6.23
CA LEU A 237 4.01 0.98 7.02
C LEU A 237 3.07 1.84 6.19
N ARG A 238 3.52 2.39 5.06
CA ARG A 238 2.63 3.15 4.17
C ARG A 238 1.39 2.37 3.78
N GLN A 239 1.54 1.11 3.32
CA GLN A 239 0.40 0.29 2.93
C GLN A 239 -0.52 -0.04 4.11
N VAL A 240 0.06 -0.25 5.29
CA VAL A 240 -0.71 -0.47 6.53
C VAL A 240 -1.47 0.79 6.91
N CYS A 241 -0.81 1.96 6.86
CA CYS A 241 -1.45 3.25 7.13
C CYS A 241 -2.55 3.55 6.11
N ASP A 242 -2.34 3.26 4.82
CA ASP A 242 -3.34 3.47 3.77
C ASP A 242 -4.63 2.71 4.07
N TRP A 243 -4.52 1.40 4.34
CA TRP A 243 -5.66 0.58 4.70
C TRP A 243 -6.32 1.05 6.01
N MET A 244 -5.52 1.33 7.04
CA MET A 244 -6.00 1.81 8.33
C MET A 244 -6.76 3.13 8.22
N MET A 245 -6.18 4.12 7.56
CA MET A 245 -6.79 5.45 7.40
C MET A 245 -8.07 5.38 6.57
N PHE A 246 -8.10 4.52 5.54
CA PHE A 246 -9.30 4.28 4.76
C PHE A 246 -10.42 3.67 5.62
N VAL A 247 -10.14 2.60 6.35
CA VAL A 247 -11.13 1.95 7.23
C VAL A 247 -11.61 2.90 8.32
N HIS A 248 -10.72 3.71 8.88
CA HIS A 248 -11.07 4.71 9.89
C HIS A 248 -12.00 5.80 9.32
N ALA A 249 -11.67 6.36 8.17
CA ALA A 249 -12.45 7.41 7.53
C ALA A 249 -13.87 6.95 7.15
N HIS A 250 -14.03 5.67 6.83
CA HIS A 250 -15.30 5.08 6.40
C HIS A 250 -15.94 4.15 7.45
N ALA A 251 -15.47 4.20 8.71
CA ALA A 251 -15.95 3.28 9.76
C ALA A 251 -17.47 3.28 9.96
N ALA A 252 -18.11 4.44 9.80
CA ALA A 252 -19.56 4.60 9.92
C ALA A 252 -20.35 3.96 8.76
N GLU A 253 -19.71 3.70 7.63
CA GLU A 253 -20.30 3.08 6.44
C GLU A 253 -20.14 1.54 6.44
N LEU A 254 -19.33 0.99 7.36
CA LEU A 254 -19.01 -0.43 7.43
C LEU A 254 -20.00 -1.15 8.37
N ASP A 255 -20.99 -1.84 7.79
CA ASP A 255 -21.81 -2.79 8.51
C ASP A 255 -21.00 -4.02 8.90
N ALA A 256 -21.02 -4.41 10.18
CA ALA A 256 -20.18 -5.48 10.71
C ALA A 256 -20.53 -6.86 10.13
N ASP A 257 -21.81 -7.14 9.88
CA ASP A 257 -22.24 -8.44 9.36
C ASP A 257 -21.88 -8.59 7.88
N VAL A 258 -22.09 -7.51 7.09
CA VAL A 258 -21.69 -7.44 5.68
C VAL A 258 -20.18 -7.56 5.55
N LEU A 259 -19.43 -6.85 6.39
CA LEU A 259 -17.98 -6.92 6.43
C LEU A 259 -17.46 -8.32 6.76
N ALA A 260 -18.05 -8.98 7.77
CA ALA A 260 -17.70 -10.36 8.14
C ALA A 260 -17.95 -11.34 6.98
N GLU A 261 -19.06 -11.17 6.26
CA GLU A 261 -19.36 -11.99 5.09
C GLU A 261 -18.37 -11.72 3.94
N ASP A 262 -18.05 -10.47 3.65
CA ASP A 262 -17.10 -10.09 2.60
C ASP A 262 -15.70 -10.61 2.90
N LEU A 263 -15.21 -10.46 4.14
CA LEU A 263 -13.92 -10.99 4.57
C LEU A 263 -13.87 -12.52 4.44
N ARG A 264 -14.98 -13.21 4.80
CA ARG A 264 -15.10 -14.65 4.62
C ARG A 264 -15.09 -15.01 3.13
N LYS A 265 -15.83 -14.30 2.27
CA LYS A 265 -15.86 -14.55 0.82
C LYS A 265 -14.50 -14.42 0.18
N ILE A 266 -13.74 -13.38 0.51
CA ILE A 266 -12.40 -13.16 -0.01
C ILE A 266 -11.31 -14.00 0.67
N GLY A 267 -11.56 -14.51 1.88
CA GLY A 267 -10.65 -15.34 2.66
C GLY A 267 -9.55 -14.55 3.37
N LEU A 268 -9.90 -13.36 3.88
CA LEU A 268 -8.97 -12.42 4.53
C LEU A 268 -9.32 -12.13 6.00
N GLU A 269 -10.09 -13.00 6.68
CA GLU A 269 -10.47 -12.84 8.08
C GLU A 269 -9.24 -12.72 8.99
N ASN A 270 -8.24 -13.59 8.78
CA ASN A 270 -7.00 -13.57 9.55
C ASN A 270 -6.17 -12.31 9.28
N ALA A 271 -6.11 -11.85 8.01
CA ALA A 271 -5.42 -10.62 7.64
C ALA A 271 -6.06 -9.41 8.35
N TRP A 272 -7.38 -9.33 8.35
CA TRP A 272 -8.12 -8.28 9.03
C TRP A 272 -7.81 -8.26 10.53
N THR A 273 -7.93 -9.41 11.20
CA THR A 273 -7.63 -9.55 12.63
C THR A 273 -6.19 -9.14 12.95
N LEU A 274 -5.23 -9.60 12.14
CA LEU A 274 -3.80 -9.34 12.35
C LEU A 274 -3.47 -7.85 12.22
N PHE A 275 -3.88 -7.23 11.10
CA PHE A 275 -3.51 -5.85 10.82
C PHE A 275 -4.33 -4.85 11.61
N SER A 276 -5.60 -5.12 11.93
CA SER A 276 -6.37 -4.26 12.85
C SER A 276 -5.76 -4.23 14.25
N ALA A 277 -5.38 -5.39 14.80
CA ALA A 277 -4.68 -5.45 16.09
C ALA A 277 -3.32 -4.74 16.05
N PHE A 278 -2.56 -4.89 14.95
CA PHE A 278 -1.30 -4.17 14.73
C PHE A 278 -1.51 -2.64 14.73
N CYS A 279 -2.50 -2.15 13.98
CA CYS A 279 -2.80 -0.72 13.90
C CYS A 279 -3.22 -0.13 15.25
N VAL A 280 -4.09 -0.83 15.98
CA VAL A 280 -4.50 -0.40 17.33
C VAL A 280 -3.28 -0.35 18.27
N ARG A 281 -2.44 -1.37 18.24
CA ARG A 281 -1.31 -1.50 19.17
C ARG A 281 -0.16 -0.55 18.89
N TYR A 282 0.24 -0.41 17.62
CA TYR A 282 1.45 0.33 17.24
C TYR A 282 1.16 1.70 16.61
N LEU A 283 0.08 1.83 15.87
CA LEU A 283 -0.26 3.07 15.19
C LEU A 283 -1.28 3.93 15.94
N GLY A 284 -1.78 3.46 17.11
CA GLY A 284 -2.74 4.23 17.92
C GLY A 284 -4.11 4.37 17.28
N ALA A 285 -4.46 3.48 16.35
CA ALA A 285 -5.77 3.52 15.71
C ALA A 285 -6.91 3.25 16.70
N PRO A 286 -8.10 3.86 16.53
CA PRO A 286 -9.31 3.42 17.19
C PRO A 286 -9.60 1.95 16.87
N ARG A 287 -10.37 1.26 17.74
CA ARG A 287 -10.75 -0.13 17.45
C ARG A 287 -11.66 -0.18 16.21
N PHE A 288 -11.30 -1.02 15.27
CA PHE A 288 -12.08 -1.27 14.07
C PHE A 288 -13.24 -2.25 14.34
N PRO A 289 -14.30 -2.24 13.50
CA PRO A 289 -15.23 -3.36 13.44
C PRO A 289 -14.48 -4.68 13.27
N LEU A 290 -14.90 -5.73 13.95
CA LEU A 290 -14.30 -7.08 13.89
C LEU A 290 -12.80 -7.15 14.29
N CYS A 291 -12.28 -6.14 14.99
CA CYS A 291 -10.92 -6.18 15.51
C CYS A 291 -10.79 -7.25 16.58
N GLY A 292 -10.04 -8.30 16.29
CA GLY A 292 -9.75 -9.38 17.22
C GLY A 292 -8.53 -9.09 18.11
N GLU A 293 -8.27 -10.01 19.05
CA GLU A 293 -7.07 -9.96 19.90
C GLU A 293 -5.96 -10.81 19.30
N VAL A 294 -4.76 -10.23 19.20
CA VAL A 294 -3.55 -10.90 18.74
C VAL A 294 -2.46 -10.74 19.79
N LYS A 295 -1.78 -11.83 20.11
CA LYS A 295 -0.72 -11.83 21.12
C LYS A 295 0.44 -10.91 20.73
N GLU A 296 0.98 -10.14 21.68
CA GLU A 296 2.08 -9.20 21.46
C GLU A 296 3.30 -9.80 20.73
N PRO A 297 3.77 -11.04 21.03
CA PRO A 297 4.87 -11.63 20.26
C PRO A 297 4.60 -11.78 18.77
N VAL A 298 3.35 -12.03 18.37
CA VAL A 298 2.95 -12.12 16.96
C VAL A 298 3.00 -10.74 16.30
N LEU A 299 2.45 -9.72 16.97
CA LEU A 299 2.51 -8.33 16.47
C LEU A 299 3.96 -7.83 16.37
N GLY A 300 4.80 -8.14 17.37
CA GLY A 300 6.23 -7.84 17.34
C GLY A 300 6.94 -8.53 16.18
N LYS A 301 6.54 -9.77 15.82
CA LYS A 301 7.08 -10.47 14.66
C LYS A 301 6.64 -9.83 13.34
N VAL A 302 5.40 -9.35 13.24
CA VAL A 302 4.94 -8.57 12.06
C VAL A 302 5.83 -7.35 11.88
N TRP A 303 6.05 -6.56 12.93
CA TRP A 303 6.95 -5.40 12.86
C TRP A 303 8.37 -5.78 12.48
N GLN A 304 8.91 -6.85 13.05
CA GLN A 304 10.24 -7.34 12.69
C GLN A 304 10.35 -7.66 11.20
N LEU A 305 9.38 -8.39 10.64
CA LEU A 305 9.34 -8.71 9.21
C LEU A 305 9.27 -7.46 8.33
N MET A 306 8.42 -6.49 8.69
CA MET A 306 8.32 -5.21 7.98
C MET A 306 9.63 -4.41 8.03
N SER A 307 10.32 -4.42 9.17
CA SER A 307 11.60 -3.72 9.37
C SER A 307 12.74 -4.36 8.57
N ILE A 308 12.75 -5.69 8.43
CA ILE A 308 13.78 -6.42 7.68
C ILE A 308 13.61 -6.21 6.17
N HIS A 309 12.40 -6.35 5.65
CA HIS A 309 12.16 -6.31 4.20
C HIS A 309 11.92 -4.89 3.68
N GLY A 310 11.35 -4.01 4.50
CA GLY A 310 10.96 -2.67 4.10
C GLY A 310 9.87 -2.66 3.03
N ASN A 311 9.63 -1.50 2.44
CA ASN A 311 8.63 -1.33 1.40
C ASN A 311 9.08 -2.00 0.09
N PHE A 312 8.31 -2.98 -0.40
CA PHE A 312 8.59 -3.78 -1.61
C PHE A 312 9.95 -4.53 -1.57
N GLY A 313 10.37 -4.99 -0.40
CA GLY A 313 11.61 -5.76 -0.26
C GLY A 313 12.90 -5.02 -0.67
N LYS A 314 12.86 -3.68 -0.75
CA LYS A 314 13.99 -2.85 -1.21
C LYS A 314 15.27 -3.05 -0.42
N LYS A 315 15.19 -3.52 0.82
CA LYS A 315 16.35 -3.85 1.65
C LYS A 315 17.02 -5.18 1.29
N THR A 316 16.24 -6.16 0.86
CA THR A 316 16.73 -7.54 0.68
C THR A 316 17.06 -7.91 -0.76
N PHE A 317 16.63 -7.11 -1.74
CA PHE A 317 16.65 -7.49 -3.16
C PHE A 317 17.49 -6.60 -4.08
N HIS A 318 18.39 -5.78 -3.54
CA HIS A 318 19.37 -5.07 -4.37
C HIS A 318 20.47 -6.04 -4.86
N GLY A 319 20.46 -6.37 -6.16
CA GLY A 319 21.63 -6.90 -6.83
C GLY A 319 21.54 -8.17 -7.67
N TRP A 320 20.35 -8.68 -8.04
CA TRP A 320 20.24 -9.90 -8.85
C TRP A 320 19.23 -9.75 -9.99
N ALA A 321 19.53 -9.02 -11.03
CA ALA A 321 18.59 -8.82 -12.14
C ALA A 321 19.19 -8.68 -13.53
N GLU A 322 20.18 -9.48 -13.89
CA GLU A 322 20.55 -9.68 -15.29
C GLU A 322 20.64 -11.17 -15.58
N GLY A 323 19.53 -11.78 -16.06
CA GLY A 323 19.48 -13.18 -16.44
C GLY A 323 18.23 -13.50 -17.24
N VAL A 324 18.33 -14.54 -18.07
CA VAL A 324 17.25 -15.09 -18.91
C VAL A 324 15.98 -15.28 -18.08
N TYR A 325 14.81 -14.93 -18.64
CA TYR A 325 13.46 -15.01 -18.04
C TYR A 325 13.20 -16.29 -17.24
N PHE A 326 13.67 -17.45 -17.73
CA PHE A 326 13.55 -18.76 -17.08
C PHE A 326 14.31 -18.82 -15.74
N VAL A 327 15.51 -18.24 -15.68
CA VAL A 327 16.33 -18.18 -14.45
C VAL A 327 15.69 -17.27 -13.43
N LYS A 328 15.11 -16.12 -13.85
CA LYS A 328 14.36 -15.22 -12.98
C LYS A 328 13.15 -15.92 -12.34
N LYS A 329 12.47 -16.77 -13.07
CA LYS A 329 11.26 -17.49 -12.62
C LYS A 329 11.60 -18.60 -11.63
N ILE A 330 12.66 -19.38 -11.87
CA ILE A 330 13.16 -20.40 -10.94
C ILE A 330 13.70 -19.75 -9.66
N THR A 331 14.46 -18.68 -9.78
CA THR A 331 14.96 -17.92 -8.61
C THR A 331 13.83 -17.29 -7.79
N SER A 332 12.73 -16.86 -8.40
CA SER A 332 11.55 -16.38 -7.67
C SER A 332 10.86 -17.46 -6.84
N LEU A 333 10.83 -18.71 -7.36
CA LEU A 333 10.32 -19.87 -6.62
C LEU A 333 11.17 -20.17 -5.38
N PHE A 334 12.51 -20.19 -5.53
CA PHE A 334 13.41 -20.40 -4.39
C PHE A 334 13.38 -19.26 -3.37
N ARG A 335 13.05 -18.04 -3.79
CA ARG A 335 12.87 -16.89 -2.88
C ARG A 335 11.56 -16.96 -2.08
N ALA A 336 10.50 -17.51 -2.64
CA ALA A 336 9.22 -17.63 -1.96
C ALA A 336 9.27 -18.56 -0.73
N VAL A 337 10.11 -19.60 -0.76
CA VAL A 337 10.20 -20.59 0.34
C VAL A 337 10.66 -19.96 1.67
N PRO A 338 11.80 -19.24 1.75
CA PRO A 338 12.22 -18.59 2.99
C PRO A 338 11.22 -17.54 3.46
N GLN A 339 10.67 -16.74 2.56
CA GLN A 339 9.69 -15.71 2.88
C GLN A 339 8.41 -16.28 3.49
N VAL A 340 7.92 -17.40 2.98
CA VAL A 340 6.77 -18.10 3.56
C VAL A 340 7.12 -18.68 4.92
N ALA A 341 8.30 -19.31 5.04
CA ALA A 341 8.75 -19.90 6.30
C ALA A 341 8.84 -18.86 7.45
N GLU A 342 9.32 -17.66 7.16
CA GLU A 342 9.36 -16.56 8.13
C GLU A 342 7.97 -16.15 8.64
N LYS A 343 6.94 -16.29 7.81
CA LYS A 343 5.55 -15.87 8.11
C LYS A 343 4.71 -16.97 8.75
N ILE A 344 5.20 -18.22 8.78
CA ILE A 344 4.51 -19.34 9.47
C ILE A 344 4.25 -19.01 10.95
N GLY A 345 5.18 -18.31 11.62
CA GLY A 345 5.01 -17.88 13.01
C GLY A 345 3.96 -16.79 13.25
N VAL A 346 3.47 -16.16 12.17
CA VAL A 346 2.50 -15.07 12.22
C VAL A 346 1.12 -15.50 11.70
N ALA A 347 1.09 -16.19 10.57
CA ALA A 347 -0.12 -16.63 9.88
C ALA A 347 0.06 -18.04 9.27
N PRO A 348 0.11 -19.11 10.10
CA PRO A 348 0.50 -20.44 9.65
C PRO A 348 -0.41 -21.00 8.57
N GLY A 349 -1.72 -20.91 8.73
CA GLY A 349 -2.70 -21.40 7.76
C GLY A 349 -2.63 -20.67 6.42
N ASP A 350 -2.48 -19.36 6.45
CA ASP A 350 -2.42 -18.54 5.24
C ASP A 350 -1.06 -18.71 4.54
N SER A 351 0.03 -18.87 5.29
CA SER A 351 1.35 -19.19 4.76
C SER A 351 1.33 -20.46 3.93
N LEU A 352 0.69 -21.53 4.44
CA LEU A 352 0.56 -22.79 3.72
C LEU A 352 -0.32 -22.64 2.46
N ARG A 353 -1.48 -21.95 2.57
CA ARG A 353 -2.39 -21.73 1.43
C ARG A 353 -1.71 -20.92 0.33
N PHE A 354 -1.02 -19.84 0.70
CA PHE A 354 -0.25 -19.02 -0.22
C PHE A 354 0.84 -19.85 -0.91
N PHE A 355 1.64 -20.60 -0.17
CA PHE A 355 2.69 -21.46 -0.69
C PHE A 355 2.15 -22.43 -1.75
N LEU A 356 1.11 -23.19 -1.42
CA LEU A 356 0.52 -24.17 -2.34
C LEU A 356 -0.03 -23.50 -3.61
N TYR A 357 -0.67 -22.35 -3.49
CA TYR A 357 -1.24 -21.64 -4.63
C TYR A 357 -0.16 -21.03 -5.51
N TYR A 358 0.85 -20.41 -4.92
CA TYR A 358 1.97 -19.82 -5.63
C TYR A 358 2.73 -20.84 -6.46
N PHE A 359 3.06 -22.00 -5.88
CA PHE A 359 3.74 -23.07 -6.60
C PHE A 359 2.89 -23.66 -7.72
N ARG A 360 1.59 -23.85 -7.48
CA ARG A 360 0.67 -24.33 -8.52
C ARG A 360 0.63 -23.36 -9.72
N ARG A 361 0.51 -22.05 -9.47
CA ARG A 361 0.53 -21.02 -10.54
C ARG A 361 1.85 -21.03 -11.30
N ALA A 362 2.96 -21.05 -10.59
CA ALA A 362 4.28 -21.09 -11.21
C ALA A 362 4.44 -22.32 -12.12
N PHE A 363 3.97 -23.48 -11.68
CA PHE A 363 4.01 -24.73 -12.47
C PHE A 363 3.13 -24.65 -13.72
N VAL A 364 1.92 -24.06 -13.61
CA VAL A 364 1.03 -23.87 -14.77
C VAL A 364 1.63 -22.89 -15.78
N LYS A 365 2.23 -21.78 -15.32
CA LYS A 365 2.92 -20.80 -16.18
C LYS A 365 4.13 -21.45 -16.91
N LEU A 366 4.90 -22.28 -16.19
CA LEU A 366 6.02 -23.01 -16.78
C LEU A 366 5.58 -23.99 -17.88
N LYS A 367 4.44 -24.70 -17.69
CA LYS A 367 3.90 -25.62 -18.73
C LYS A 367 3.37 -24.90 -19.97
N LYS A 368 2.91 -23.64 -19.83
CA LYS A 368 2.38 -22.85 -20.96
C LYS A 368 3.47 -22.07 -21.71
N GLY A 369 4.74 -22.12 -21.25
CA GLY A 369 5.84 -21.38 -21.87
C GLY A 369 5.76 -19.85 -21.66
N VAL A 370 4.92 -19.41 -20.70
CA VAL A 370 4.65 -17.99 -20.39
C VAL A 370 5.27 -17.63 -19.05
#